data_0c0e4a1484894407015b33ebec3699cd
#
_entry.id   0c0e4a1484894407015b33ebec3699cd
#
_cell.length_a   1.000
_cell.length_b   1.000
_cell.length_c   1.000
_cell.angle_alpha   90.00
_cell.angle_beta   90.00
_cell.angle_gamma   90.00
#
_symmetry.space_group_name_H-M   'P 1'
#
loop_
_entity.id
_entity.type
_entity.pdbx_description
1 polymer ?
#
loop_
_entity_poly.entity_id
_entity_poly.type
_entity_poly.pdbx_seq_one_letter_code
_entity_poly.pdbx_strand_id
1 'polypeptide(L)'
;MKSMSILLQNDTILHIGIDDTDSPKGMCTTFLSYKIVKFLERQEIEFVDFPSLIRFNPNIPWRTRGNGAVRLTIRTKNPKKIKNKITQFVTSYSDTKNGANPGLVFFQNKQIPVSFNKFSKLALCKLISRKHAKQFVSENNIESFYLGNGQGLVGAIGAIGYKFFDHTFELLCYRKKSQFGKKRRISKSSVKNMQSTTFPETFSSYDKESDRVLITPHGPDPVFYGIRGETIKSVVRASTLVNSDEKLDGYMIFKSNQGTGDHLNNELQVDELKPFNSGFLIGEVCNKPVIERGGHVFFSIKVKDRKIRCAVYKPTKITNVAQNLILGDKI
;
A
#
# COMPACT_ATOMS: atom_id res chain seq x y z
N MET A 1 20.81 15.82 -35.76
CA MET A 1 21.02 15.91 -34.29
C MET A 1 20.42 17.14 -33.59
N LYS A 2 20.15 18.27 -34.26
CA LYS A 2 19.52 19.46 -33.64
C LYS A 2 17.99 19.40 -33.46
N SER A 3 17.26 18.49 -34.13
CA SER A 3 15.80 18.39 -34.02
C SER A 3 15.30 17.56 -32.82
N MET A 4 16.13 16.68 -32.25
CA MET A 4 15.76 15.87 -31.11
C MET A 4 15.87 16.58 -29.75
N SER A 5 16.68 17.64 -29.64
CA SER A 5 16.86 18.43 -28.42
C SER A 5 15.75 19.48 -28.20
N ILE A 6 15.05 19.89 -29.26
CA ILE A 6 13.98 20.91 -29.17
C ILE A 6 12.66 20.33 -28.69
N LEU A 7 12.43 19.01 -28.88
CA LEU A 7 11.21 18.31 -28.43
C LEU A 7 11.15 18.06 -26.91
N LEU A 8 12.30 18.11 -26.20
CA LEU A 8 12.38 17.81 -24.78
C LEU A 8 12.14 19.03 -23.85
N GLN A 9 12.10 20.26 -24.40
CA GLN A 9 12.03 21.50 -23.58
C GLN A 9 10.64 21.81 -23.01
N ASN A 10 9.55 21.18 -23.47
CA ASN A 10 8.17 21.47 -23.03
C ASN A 10 7.49 20.35 -22.25
N ASP A 11 8.19 19.24 -21.97
CA ASP A 11 7.58 18.10 -21.27
C ASP A 11 7.67 18.27 -19.76
N THR A 12 6.51 18.23 -19.12
CA THR A 12 6.39 18.32 -17.66
C THR A 12 6.33 16.93 -17.04
N ILE A 13 7.12 16.69 -16.00
CA ILE A 13 6.93 15.52 -15.12
C ILE A 13 5.80 15.84 -14.15
N LEU A 14 4.79 15.00 -14.17
CA LEU A 14 3.60 15.09 -13.31
C LEU A 14 3.53 13.85 -12.42
N HIS A 15 3.64 14.07 -11.11
CA HIS A 15 3.36 13.07 -10.09
C HIS A 15 1.91 13.17 -9.67
N ILE A 16 1.23 12.03 -9.58
CA ILE A 16 -0.19 11.92 -9.27
C ILE A 16 -0.34 10.95 -8.11
N GLY A 17 -0.79 11.45 -6.97
CA GLY A 17 -1.11 10.63 -5.80
C GLY A 17 -2.62 10.42 -5.69
N ILE A 18 -3.06 9.18 -5.44
CA ILE A 18 -4.47 8.79 -5.36
C ILE A 18 -4.68 7.87 -4.16
N ASP A 19 -5.68 8.17 -3.33
CA ASP A 19 -6.03 7.31 -2.20
C ASP A 19 -7.51 7.40 -1.84
N ASP A 20 -7.99 6.43 -1.04
CA ASP A 20 -9.32 6.35 -0.40
C ASP A 20 -10.50 6.46 -1.38
N THR A 21 -10.40 5.79 -2.54
CA THR A 21 -11.44 5.77 -3.56
C THR A 21 -12.42 4.62 -3.40
N ASP A 22 -12.19 3.73 -2.45
CA ASP A 22 -12.94 2.52 -2.14
C ASP A 22 -13.70 2.62 -0.80
N SER A 23 -14.66 1.74 -0.64
CA SER A 23 -15.42 1.56 0.59
C SER A 23 -15.45 0.09 1.00
N PRO A 24 -15.96 -0.26 2.18
CA PRO A 24 -16.24 -1.66 2.55
C PRO A 24 -17.19 -2.37 1.58
N LYS A 25 -18.02 -1.62 0.84
CA LYS A 25 -18.99 -2.18 -0.11
C LYS A 25 -18.47 -2.39 -1.52
N GLY A 26 -17.31 -1.80 -1.87
CA GLY A 26 -16.77 -2.00 -3.21
C GLY A 26 -15.67 -1.04 -3.61
N MET A 27 -15.36 -1.08 -4.89
CA MET A 27 -14.28 -0.34 -5.55
C MET A 27 -12.89 -0.64 -4.97
N CYS A 28 -11.88 -0.03 -5.56
CA CYS A 28 -10.49 -0.18 -5.14
C CYS A 28 -9.63 0.89 -5.79
N THR A 29 -8.77 1.55 -5.04
CA THR A 29 -7.86 2.58 -5.54
C THR A 29 -6.92 2.03 -6.62
N THR A 30 -6.47 0.78 -6.51
CA THR A 30 -5.63 0.15 -7.54
C THR A 30 -6.39 -0.13 -8.84
N PHE A 31 -7.69 -0.50 -8.76
CA PHE A 31 -8.53 -0.68 -9.94
C PHE A 31 -8.82 0.65 -10.65
N LEU A 32 -9.14 1.71 -9.90
CA LEU A 32 -9.25 3.05 -10.47
C LEU A 32 -7.97 3.46 -11.18
N SER A 33 -6.81 3.25 -10.54
CA SER A 33 -5.52 3.55 -11.13
C SER A 33 -5.25 2.73 -12.40
N TYR A 34 -5.65 1.46 -12.43
CA TYR A 34 -5.61 0.62 -13.64
C TYR A 34 -6.44 1.25 -14.78
N LYS A 35 -7.64 1.76 -14.51
CA LYS A 35 -8.46 2.44 -15.53
C LYS A 35 -7.82 3.74 -16.02
N ILE A 36 -7.19 4.50 -15.12
CA ILE A 36 -6.43 5.71 -15.47
C ILE A 36 -5.23 5.35 -16.35
N VAL A 37 -4.45 4.33 -15.96
CA VAL A 37 -3.30 3.87 -16.76
C VAL A 37 -3.74 3.46 -18.17
N LYS A 38 -4.81 2.66 -18.29
CA LYS A 38 -5.37 2.28 -19.61
C LYS A 38 -5.81 3.48 -20.45
N PHE A 39 -6.33 4.52 -19.83
CA PHE A 39 -6.64 5.76 -20.53
C PHE A 39 -5.38 6.49 -21.00
N LEU A 40 -4.36 6.60 -20.12
CA LEU A 40 -3.11 7.30 -20.42
C LEU A 40 -2.31 6.58 -21.53
N GLU A 41 -2.26 5.24 -21.52
CA GLU A 41 -1.65 4.43 -22.58
C GLU A 41 -2.27 4.72 -23.97
N ARG A 42 -3.61 4.85 -24.03
CA ARG A 42 -4.32 5.21 -25.29
C ARG A 42 -4.06 6.64 -25.76
N GLN A 43 -3.54 7.52 -24.89
CA GLN A 43 -3.10 8.87 -25.22
C GLN A 43 -1.60 8.94 -25.48
N GLU A 44 -0.92 7.80 -25.57
CA GLU A 44 0.53 7.68 -25.78
C GLU A 44 1.36 8.48 -24.77
N ILE A 45 0.86 8.57 -23.53
CA ILE A 45 1.55 9.24 -22.44
C ILE A 45 2.67 8.35 -21.91
N GLU A 46 3.87 8.91 -21.82
CA GLU A 46 5.05 8.22 -21.28
C GLU A 46 4.96 8.09 -19.75
N PHE A 47 5.10 6.86 -19.23
CA PHE A 47 5.31 6.60 -17.81
C PHE A 47 6.79 6.69 -17.47
N VAL A 48 7.14 7.50 -16.49
CA VAL A 48 8.54 7.71 -16.04
C VAL A 48 9.01 6.55 -15.16
N ASP A 49 8.09 5.92 -14.42
CA ASP A 49 8.33 4.74 -13.56
C ASP A 49 7.07 3.86 -13.56
N PHE A 50 7.19 2.65 -13.04
CA PHE A 50 6.04 1.79 -12.80
C PHE A 50 5.03 2.47 -11.89
N PRO A 51 3.70 2.22 -12.09
CA PRO A 51 2.71 2.57 -11.08
C PRO A 51 3.17 2.07 -9.72
N SER A 52 3.16 2.93 -8.72
CA SER A 52 3.65 2.60 -7.39
C SER A 52 2.48 2.40 -6.43
N LEU A 53 2.44 1.28 -5.71
CA LEU A 53 1.48 1.00 -4.65
C LEU A 53 2.19 1.05 -3.30
N ILE A 54 1.98 2.11 -2.56
CA ILE A 54 2.62 2.35 -1.28
C ILE A 54 1.69 1.90 -0.16
N ARG A 55 2.16 0.94 0.64
CA ARG A 55 1.49 0.46 1.84
C ARG A 55 1.92 1.32 3.01
N PHE A 56 0.96 2.00 3.62
CA PHE A 56 1.16 2.84 4.79
C PHE A 56 0.88 2.10 6.10
N ASN A 57 0.85 2.83 7.20
CA ASN A 57 0.68 2.30 8.54
C ASN A 57 -0.53 1.32 8.64
N PRO A 58 -0.28 0.04 8.92
CA PRO A 58 -1.34 -0.97 8.99
C PRO A 58 -2.24 -0.83 10.21
N ASN A 59 -1.87 0.01 11.19
CA ASN A 59 -2.59 0.18 12.45
C ASN A 59 -3.70 1.25 12.39
N ILE A 60 -3.87 1.95 11.26
CA ILE A 60 -4.92 2.96 11.11
C ILE A 60 -6.29 2.28 11.16
N PRO A 61 -7.16 2.61 12.15
CA PRO A 61 -8.38 1.84 12.41
C PRO A 61 -9.48 2.00 11.35
N TRP A 62 -9.49 3.12 10.62
CA TRP A 62 -10.47 3.39 9.55
C TRP A 62 -9.96 3.09 8.15
N ARG A 63 -8.78 2.47 8.02
CA ARG A 63 -8.27 2.05 6.72
C ARG A 63 -9.19 1.03 6.07
N THR A 64 -9.30 1.08 4.77
CA THR A 64 -9.85 0.00 3.98
C THR A 64 -8.73 -0.96 3.59
N ARG A 65 -8.98 -2.27 3.68
CA ARG A 65 -8.04 -3.33 3.26
C ARG A 65 -6.59 -3.13 3.77
N GLY A 66 -5.61 -3.06 2.86
CA GLY A 66 -4.18 -3.00 3.17
C GLY A 66 -3.58 -1.60 3.31
N ASN A 67 -4.40 -0.56 3.50
CA ASN A 67 -3.96 0.85 3.63
C ASN A 67 -2.94 1.25 2.55
N GLY A 68 -3.35 1.18 1.29
CA GLY A 68 -2.46 1.43 0.15
C GLY A 68 -2.91 2.57 -0.72
N ALA A 69 -2.02 3.54 -0.96
CA ALA A 69 -2.20 4.62 -1.92
C ALA A 69 -1.38 4.38 -3.19
N VAL A 70 -1.79 5.00 -4.29
CA VAL A 70 -1.13 4.85 -5.58
C VAL A 70 -0.45 6.14 -6.00
N ARG A 71 0.77 6.00 -6.55
CA ARG A 71 1.45 7.07 -7.29
C ARG A 71 1.62 6.67 -8.75
N LEU A 72 1.26 7.59 -9.67
CA LEU A 72 1.62 7.54 -11.07
C LEU A 72 2.58 8.68 -11.36
N THR A 73 3.64 8.42 -12.12
CA THR A 73 4.58 9.45 -12.57
C THR A 73 4.67 9.41 -14.08
N ILE A 74 4.26 10.49 -14.71
CA ILE A 74 4.13 10.58 -16.17
C ILE A 74 4.87 11.80 -16.72
N ARG A 75 5.19 11.75 -18.00
CA ARG A 75 5.67 12.88 -18.78
C ARG A 75 4.56 13.36 -19.73
N THR A 76 4.24 14.64 -19.72
CA THR A 76 3.15 15.17 -20.54
C THR A 76 3.40 16.62 -20.98
N LYS A 77 2.95 16.94 -22.20
CA LYS A 77 2.91 18.31 -22.75
C LYS A 77 1.67 19.11 -22.30
N ASN A 78 0.65 18.39 -21.84
CA ASN A 78 -0.61 19.04 -21.47
C ASN A 78 -1.10 18.61 -20.05
N PRO A 79 -0.39 19.03 -18.99
CA PRO A 79 -0.72 18.62 -17.63
C PRO A 79 -2.14 19.03 -17.22
N LYS A 80 -2.64 20.19 -17.65
CA LYS A 80 -3.98 20.67 -17.32
C LYS A 80 -5.07 19.72 -17.84
N LYS A 81 -4.96 19.27 -19.11
CA LYS A 81 -5.91 18.32 -19.71
C LYS A 81 -5.89 16.98 -18.96
N ILE A 82 -4.70 16.49 -18.63
CA ILE A 82 -4.54 15.21 -17.92
C ILE A 82 -5.12 15.30 -16.50
N LYS A 83 -4.80 16.34 -15.75
CA LYS A 83 -5.34 16.57 -14.39
C LYS A 83 -6.88 16.57 -14.38
N ASN A 84 -7.48 17.35 -15.29
CA ASN A 84 -8.94 17.41 -15.40
C ASN A 84 -9.54 16.03 -15.69
N LYS A 85 -8.91 15.26 -16.58
CA LYS A 85 -9.40 13.93 -16.92
C LYS A 85 -9.27 12.94 -15.76
N ILE A 86 -8.14 12.96 -15.05
CA ILE A 86 -7.95 12.11 -13.87
C ILE A 86 -8.94 12.48 -12.75
N THR A 87 -9.18 13.78 -12.53
CA THR A 87 -10.20 14.24 -11.58
C THR A 87 -11.60 13.70 -11.94
N GLN A 88 -11.96 13.66 -13.24
CA GLN A 88 -13.21 13.04 -13.70
C GLN A 88 -13.23 11.53 -13.38
N PHE A 89 -12.13 10.79 -13.59
CA PHE A 89 -12.06 9.39 -13.21
C PHE A 89 -12.28 9.20 -11.70
N VAL A 90 -11.57 9.96 -10.86
CA VAL A 90 -11.72 9.88 -9.40
C VAL A 90 -13.17 10.18 -8.99
N THR A 91 -13.78 11.23 -9.53
CA THR A 91 -15.18 11.59 -9.25
C THR A 91 -16.16 10.48 -9.66
N SER A 92 -15.95 9.86 -10.83
CA SER A 92 -16.90 8.89 -11.39
C SER A 92 -16.76 7.48 -10.82
N TYR A 93 -15.55 7.09 -10.40
CA TYR A 93 -15.25 5.72 -9.95
C TYR A 93 -15.12 5.56 -8.44
N SER A 94 -15.00 6.66 -7.68
CA SER A 94 -14.94 6.55 -6.22
C SER A 94 -16.29 6.21 -5.61
N ASP A 95 -16.29 5.32 -4.63
CA ASP A 95 -17.52 4.84 -3.98
C ASP A 95 -17.96 5.76 -2.82
N THR A 96 -18.10 7.06 -3.13
CA THR A 96 -18.42 8.10 -2.15
C THR A 96 -19.77 7.90 -1.49
N LYS A 97 -20.74 7.31 -2.20
CA LYS A 97 -22.07 6.98 -1.67
C LYS A 97 -22.01 5.98 -0.50
N ASN A 98 -20.96 5.18 -0.42
CA ASN A 98 -20.75 4.17 0.61
C ASN A 98 -19.59 4.53 1.55
N GLY A 99 -19.14 5.79 1.58
CA GLY A 99 -18.21 6.32 2.55
C GLY A 99 -16.76 6.46 2.11
N ALA A 100 -16.43 6.27 0.83
CA ALA A 100 -15.10 6.63 0.31
C ALA A 100 -14.88 8.14 0.40
N ASN A 101 -13.67 8.56 0.76
CA ASN A 101 -13.28 9.97 0.88
C ASN A 101 -12.02 10.24 0.05
N PRO A 102 -12.12 10.13 -1.29
CA PRO A 102 -10.96 10.16 -2.16
C PRO A 102 -10.15 11.44 -2.02
N GLY A 103 -8.83 11.27 -2.09
CA GLY A 103 -7.85 12.33 -2.20
C GLY A 103 -7.02 12.15 -3.47
N LEU A 104 -6.82 13.24 -4.17
CA LEU A 104 -6.04 13.34 -5.39
C LEU A 104 -5.09 14.52 -5.27
N VAL A 105 -3.80 14.28 -5.50
CA VAL A 105 -2.75 15.29 -5.40
C VAL A 105 -1.94 15.29 -6.67
N PHE A 106 -1.66 16.47 -7.20
CA PHE A 106 -0.82 16.68 -8.36
C PHE A 106 0.42 17.48 -7.98
N PHE A 107 1.58 16.98 -8.36
CA PHE A 107 2.84 17.71 -8.17
C PHE A 107 3.64 17.74 -9.48
N GLN A 108 3.96 18.96 -9.93
CA GLN A 108 4.68 19.20 -11.17
C GLN A 108 6.12 19.64 -10.85
N ASN A 109 7.03 18.71 -10.82
CA ASN A 109 8.48 19.00 -10.79
C ASN A 109 9.23 17.68 -11.01
N LYS A 110 10.46 17.77 -11.51
CA LYS A 110 11.35 16.61 -11.65
C LYS A 110 11.79 16.07 -10.28
N GLN A 111 11.98 16.96 -9.31
CA GLN A 111 12.43 16.60 -7.96
C GLN A 111 11.30 16.80 -6.94
N ILE A 112 11.03 15.76 -6.17
CA ILE A 112 10.06 15.79 -5.08
C ILE A 112 10.71 16.43 -3.86
N PRO A 113 10.13 17.51 -3.27
CA PRO A 113 10.69 18.21 -2.12
C PRO A 113 10.86 17.31 -0.89
N VAL A 114 11.82 17.64 -0.04
CA VAL A 114 12.08 16.93 1.23
C VAL A 114 10.87 16.95 2.16
N SER A 115 10.03 17.99 2.10
CA SER A 115 8.78 18.06 2.88
C SER A 115 7.83 16.88 2.60
N PHE A 116 7.66 16.49 1.32
CA PHE A 116 6.88 15.31 0.94
C PHE A 116 7.49 14.02 1.50
N ASN A 117 8.82 13.87 1.45
CA ASN A 117 9.47 12.69 2.00
C ASN A 117 9.29 12.58 3.51
N LYS A 118 9.38 13.70 4.24
CA LYS A 118 9.10 13.75 5.69
C LYS A 118 7.65 13.36 5.98
N PHE A 119 6.69 13.90 5.21
CA PHE A 119 5.27 13.56 5.34
C PHE A 119 5.03 12.06 5.09
N SER A 120 5.63 11.51 4.04
CA SER A 120 5.52 10.08 3.72
C SER A 120 6.07 9.19 4.83
N LYS A 121 7.25 9.50 5.40
CA LYS A 121 7.82 8.77 6.54
C LYS A 121 6.89 8.78 7.75
N LEU A 122 6.25 9.92 8.04
CA LEU A 122 5.25 9.98 9.10
C LEU A 122 4.03 9.10 8.80
N ALA A 123 3.54 9.10 7.56
CA ALA A 123 2.39 8.29 7.15
C ALA A 123 2.65 6.77 7.23
N LEU A 124 3.92 6.33 7.11
CA LEU A 124 4.31 4.93 7.26
C LEU A 124 4.15 4.42 8.69
N CYS A 125 4.33 5.27 9.69
CA CYS A 125 4.45 4.82 11.08
C CYS A 125 3.57 5.56 12.09
N LYS A 126 2.94 6.68 11.73
CA LYS A 126 2.11 7.49 12.63
C LYS A 126 0.73 7.76 12.04
N LEU A 127 -0.20 8.11 12.91
CA LEU A 127 -1.51 8.60 12.51
C LEU A 127 -1.40 10.07 12.11
N ILE A 128 -1.72 10.39 10.85
CA ILE A 128 -1.78 11.76 10.35
C ILE A 128 -3.23 12.22 10.26
N SER A 129 -3.52 13.38 10.83
CA SER A 129 -4.85 13.96 10.77
C SER A 129 -5.14 14.58 9.40
N ARG A 130 -6.41 14.58 9.01
CA ARG A 130 -6.90 15.29 7.80
C ARG A 130 -6.57 16.79 7.83
N LYS A 131 -6.61 17.40 9.02
CA LYS A 131 -6.23 18.81 9.20
C LYS A 131 -4.78 19.03 8.79
N HIS A 132 -3.86 18.16 9.24
CA HIS A 132 -2.45 18.25 8.89
C HIS A 132 -2.23 18.05 7.38
N ALA A 133 -2.94 17.11 6.74
CA ALA A 133 -2.83 16.92 5.29
C ALA A 133 -3.34 18.13 4.49
N LYS A 134 -4.47 18.72 4.87
CA LYS A 134 -5.00 19.95 4.25
C LYS A 134 -4.07 21.15 4.46
N GLN A 135 -3.52 21.30 5.66
CA GLN A 135 -2.53 22.33 5.98
C GLN A 135 -1.26 22.16 5.12
N PHE A 136 -0.74 20.92 5.00
CA PHE A 136 0.42 20.62 4.16
C PHE A 136 0.20 21.04 2.70
N VAL A 137 -0.97 20.72 2.14
CA VAL A 137 -1.35 21.10 0.77
C VAL A 137 -1.36 22.62 0.62
N SER A 138 -1.97 23.34 1.56
CA SER A 138 -2.07 24.81 1.54
C SER A 138 -0.70 25.49 1.67
N GLU A 139 0.11 25.09 2.66
CA GLU A 139 1.42 25.68 2.94
C GLU A 139 2.46 25.45 1.82
N ASN A 140 2.34 24.33 1.10
CA ASN A 140 3.24 24.01 0.00
C ASN A 140 2.65 24.36 -1.38
N ASN A 141 1.50 25.06 -1.43
CA ASN A 141 0.80 25.48 -2.64
C ASN A 141 0.60 24.32 -3.65
N ILE A 142 0.13 23.17 -3.15
CA ILE A 142 -0.01 21.94 -3.91
C ILE A 142 -1.41 21.86 -4.53
N GLU A 143 -1.48 21.57 -5.83
CA GLU A 143 -2.76 21.31 -6.49
C GLU A 143 -3.35 19.99 -6.04
N SER A 144 -4.54 20.04 -5.48
CA SER A 144 -5.24 18.86 -4.97
C SER A 144 -6.74 18.92 -5.21
N PHE A 145 -7.37 17.74 -5.20
CA PHE A 145 -8.80 17.56 -5.25
C PHE A 145 -9.21 16.49 -4.24
N TYR A 146 -10.34 16.64 -3.60
CA TYR A 146 -10.91 15.61 -2.73
C TYR A 146 -12.43 15.66 -2.69
N LEU A 147 -13.04 14.54 -2.34
CA LEU A 147 -14.47 14.44 -2.03
C LEU A 147 -14.66 14.01 -0.58
N GLY A 148 -15.86 14.20 -0.06
CA GLY A 148 -16.19 13.87 1.32
C GLY A 148 -15.32 14.66 2.31
N ASN A 149 -14.73 13.97 3.27
CA ASN A 149 -13.95 14.61 4.32
C ASN A 149 -12.47 14.86 3.95
N GLY A 150 -12.00 14.33 2.80
CA GLY A 150 -10.63 14.49 2.31
C GLY A 150 -9.60 13.58 3.01
N GLN A 151 -10.02 12.46 3.57
CA GLN A 151 -9.11 11.48 4.23
C GLN A 151 -8.03 10.98 3.28
N GLY A 152 -8.36 10.73 2.03
CA GLY A 152 -7.43 10.25 1.00
C GLY A 152 -6.28 11.21 0.67
N LEU A 153 -6.35 12.49 1.07
CA LEU A 153 -5.20 13.40 0.91
C LEU A 153 -3.96 12.90 1.64
N VAL A 154 -4.13 12.24 2.79
CA VAL A 154 -3.00 11.70 3.58
C VAL A 154 -2.18 10.71 2.75
N GLY A 155 -2.83 9.68 2.20
CA GLY A 155 -2.14 8.69 1.40
C GLY A 155 -1.68 9.23 0.05
N ALA A 156 -2.46 10.11 -0.58
CA ALA A 156 -2.09 10.72 -1.86
C ALA A 156 -0.79 11.57 -1.76
N ILE A 157 -0.65 12.41 -0.72
CA ILE A 157 0.59 13.16 -0.43
C ILE A 157 1.72 12.19 -0.11
N GLY A 158 1.45 11.24 0.79
CA GLY A 158 2.42 10.23 1.21
C GLY A 158 2.97 9.42 0.04
N ALA A 159 2.11 9.01 -0.90
CA ALA A 159 2.51 8.23 -2.08
C ALA A 159 3.45 9.02 -3.00
N ILE A 160 3.22 10.31 -3.21
CA ILE A 160 4.15 11.16 -3.97
C ILE A 160 5.49 11.24 -3.24
N GLY A 161 5.49 11.44 -1.92
CA GLY A 161 6.70 11.61 -1.12
C GLY A 161 7.50 10.35 -0.84
N TYR A 162 6.94 9.17 -1.12
CA TYR A 162 7.60 7.91 -0.80
C TYR A 162 8.83 7.67 -1.69
N LYS A 163 9.94 7.29 -1.04
CA LYS A 163 11.17 6.84 -1.70
C LYS A 163 11.36 5.36 -1.47
N PHE A 164 11.48 4.61 -2.55
CA PHE A 164 11.84 3.19 -2.47
C PHE A 164 13.34 3.07 -2.19
N PHE A 165 13.71 2.65 -0.99
CA PHE A 165 15.06 2.16 -0.66
C PHE A 165 15.16 0.66 -0.97
N ASP A 166 14.09 -0.06 -0.68
CA ASP A 166 13.82 -1.42 -1.07
C ASP A 166 12.43 -1.52 -1.70
N HIS A 167 12.19 -2.53 -2.52
CA HIS A 167 10.90 -2.69 -3.17
C HIS A 167 10.66 -4.12 -3.65
N THR A 168 9.40 -4.43 -3.76
CA THR A 168 8.87 -5.64 -4.37
C THR A 168 7.91 -5.27 -5.51
N PHE A 169 7.30 -6.27 -6.13
CA PHE A 169 6.27 -6.06 -7.14
C PHE A 169 4.98 -6.76 -6.75
N GLU A 170 3.85 -6.10 -6.99
CA GLU A 170 2.51 -6.68 -6.85
C GLU A 170 1.83 -6.72 -8.22
N LEU A 171 1.56 -7.92 -8.74
CA LEU A 171 0.71 -8.13 -9.90
C LEU A 171 -0.73 -8.28 -9.42
N LEU A 172 -1.60 -7.34 -9.77
CA LEU A 172 -3.01 -7.36 -9.41
C LEU A 172 -3.87 -7.63 -10.64
N CYS A 173 -4.65 -8.71 -10.60
CA CYS A 173 -5.63 -9.06 -11.63
C CYS A 173 -6.99 -8.49 -11.30
N TYR A 174 -7.70 -7.96 -12.30
CA TYR A 174 -8.98 -7.31 -12.13
C TYR A 174 -10.10 -8.06 -12.82
N ARG A 175 -11.24 -8.10 -12.14
CA ARG A 175 -12.47 -8.74 -12.60
C ARG A 175 -13.22 -7.86 -13.60
N LYS A 176 -13.97 -8.49 -14.48
CA LYS A 176 -15.00 -7.77 -15.25
C LYS A 176 -16.11 -7.27 -14.32
N LYS A 177 -16.70 -6.12 -14.62
CA LYS A 177 -17.75 -5.49 -13.81
C LYS A 177 -18.90 -6.45 -13.46
N SER A 178 -19.26 -7.36 -14.39
CA SER A 178 -20.29 -8.39 -14.20
C SER A 178 -19.97 -9.41 -13.09
N GLN A 179 -18.73 -9.46 -12.60
CA GLN A 179 -18.27 -10.37 -11.56
C GLN A 179 -18.06 -9.69 -10.20
N PHE A 180 -18.24 -8.37 -10.11
CA PHE A 180 -18.08 -7.66 -8.83
C PHE A 180 -19.08 -8.19 -7.79
N GLY A 181 -18.60 -8.33 -6.54
CA GLY A 181 -19.40 -8.86 -5.43
C GLY A 181 -19.64 -10.37 -5.45
N LYS A 182 -19.37 -11.09 -6.55
CA LYS A 182 -19.55 -12.53 -6.62
C LYS A 182 -18.37 -13.27 -5.98
N LYS A 183 -18.60 -14.54 -5.55
CA LYS A 183 -17.54 -15.42 -5.03
C LYS A 183 -16.44 -15.61 -6.08
N ARG A 184 -15.19 -15.47 -5.67
CA ARG A 184 -14.03 -15.75 -6.52
C ARG A 184 -13.80 -17.24 -6.63
N ARG A 185 -13.63 -17.72 -7.87
CA ARG A 185 -13.37 -19.12 -8.16
C ARG A 185 -11.92 -19.28 -8.61
N ILE A 186 -11.04 -19.59 -7.67
CA ILE A 186 -9.64 -19.86 -7.93
C ILE A 186 -9.31 -21.31 -7.51
N SER A 187 -8.52 -21.98 -8.31
CA SER A 187 -8.09 -23.35 -7.98
C SER A 187 -7.06 -23.32 -6.86
N LYS A 188 -7.43 -23.86 -5.69
CA LYS A 188 -6.54 -23.95 -4.53
C LYS A 188 -5.29 -24.79 -4.84
N SER A 189 -5.45 -25.88 -5.60
CA SER A 189 -4.32 -26.72 -6.03
C SER A 189 -3.35 -25.97 -6.92
N SER A 190 -3.85 -25.12 -7.83
CA SER A 190 -2.97 -24.29 -8.68
C SER A 190 -2.19 -23.26 -7.88
N VAL A 191 -2.80 -22.67 -6.84
CA VAL A 191 -2.11 -21.71 -5.95
C VAL A 191 -1.05 -22.42 -5.10
N LYS A 192 -1.32 -23.64 -4.62
CA LYS A 192 -0.31 -24.47 -3.92
C LYS A 192 0.88 -24.78 -4.83
N ASN A 193 0.62 -25.22 -6.06
CA ASN A 193 1.65 -25.50 -7.06
C ASN A 193 2.44 -24.24 -7.40
N MET A 194 1.77 -23.11 -7.63
CA MET A 194 2.42 -21.83 -7.87
C MET A 194 3.34 -21.46 -6.71
N GLN A 195 2.87 -21.52 -5.46
CA GLN A 195 3.68 -21.23 -4.27
C GLN A 195 4.90 -22.14 -4.20
N SER A 196 4.78 -23.45 -4.42
CA SER A 196 5.92 -24.37 -4.35
C SER A 196 6.94 -24.17 -5.47
N THR A 197 6.48 -23.73 -6.65
CA THR A 197 7.29 -23.54 -7.84
C THR A 197 8.04 -22.20 -7.85
N THR A 198 7.48 -21.17 -7.19
CA THR A 198 7.99 -19.80 -7.29
C THR A 198 8.52 -19.23 -5.98
N PHE A 199 8.39 -19.93 -4.85
CA PHE A 199 9.02 -19.54 -3.59
C PHE A 199 10.55 -19.76 -3.66
N PRO A 200 11.39 -18.86 -3.13
CA PRO A 200 11.07 -17.63 -2.40
C PRO A 200 10.84 -16.38 -3.28
N GLU A 201 10.99 -16.48 -4.60
CA GLU A 201 10.85 -15.33 -5.52
C GLU A 201 9.45 -14.68 -5.45
N THR A 202 8.41 -15.47 -5.14
CA THR A 202 7.09 -14.97 -4.75
C THR A 202 6.75 -15.43 -3.34
N PHE A 203 5.98 -14.63 -2.62
CA PHE A 203 5.73 -14.87 -1.20
C PHE A 203 4.29 -14.54 -0.80
N SER A 204 3.89 -15.04 0.39
CA SER A 204 2.57 -14.80 0.98
C SER A 204 1.40 -15.15 0.06
N SER A 205 1.52 -16.24 -0.72
CA SER A 205 0.48 -16.67 -1.67
C SER A 205 -0.43 -17.73 -1.08
N TYR A 206 0.09 -18.58 -0.20
CA TYR A 206 -0.62 -19.68 0.42
C TYR A 206 -0.11 -19.94 1.83
N ASP A 207 -1.02 -20.07 2.79
CA ASP A 207 -0.70 -20.45 4.16
C ASP A 207 -0.86 -21.97 4.33
N LYS A 208 0.27 -22.67 4.51
CA LYS A 208 0.32 -24.14 4.67
C LYS A 208 -0.33 -24.60 5.98
N GLU A 209 -0.19 -23.84 7.07
CA GLU A 209 -0.70 -24.22 8.39
C GLU A 209 -2.23 -24.16 8.45
N SER A 210 -2.82 -23.08 7.93
CA SER A 210 -4.28 -22.90 7.89
C SER A 210 -4.92 -23.43 6.61
N ASP A 211 -4.14 -24.03 5.69
CA ASP A 211 -4.57 -24.54 4.39
C ASP A 211 -5.37 -23.50 3.57
N ARG A 212 -4.90 -22.24 3.58
CA ARG A 212 -5.63 -21.09 3.04
C ARG A 212 -4.91 -20.37 1.90
N VAL A 213 -5.68 -20.07 0.83
CA VAL A 213 -5.24 -19.17 -0.24
C VAL A 213 -5.22 -17.73 0.28
N LEU A 214 -4.08 -17.03 0.09
CA LEU A 214 -3.86 -15.66 0.55
C LEU A 214 -3.92 -14.62 -0.56
N ILE A 215 -3.82 -15.04 -1.83
CA ILE A 215 -3.78 -14.10 -2.97
C ILE A 215 -5.14 -13.47 -3.29
N THR A 216 -6.24 -14.01 -2.79
CA THR A 216 -7.60 -13.50 -3.04
C THR A 216 -8.06 -12.58 -1.92
N PRO A 217 -8.54 -11.36 -2.23
CA PRO A 217 -9.17 -10.51 -1.22
C PRO A 217 -10.52 -11.05 -0.77
N HIS A 218 -10.95 -10.72 0.44
CA HIS A 218 -12.22 -11.18 1.02
C HIS A 218 -13.41 -10.27 0.67
N GLY A 219 -13.15 -9.01 0.33
CA GLY A 219 -14.20 -8.02 0.06
C GLY A 219 -14.80 -8.09 -1.35
N PRO A 220 -15.85 -7.31 -1.61
CA PRO A 220 -16.54 -7.25 -2.90
C PRO A 220 -15.81 -6.40 -3.94
N ASP A 221 -14.53 -6.14 -3.76
CA ASP A 221 -13.72 -5.27 -4.61
C ASP A 221 -13.43 -5.88 -6.01
N PRO A 222 -13.00 -5.04 -6.98
CA PRO A 222 -12.70 -5.47 -8.34
C PRO A 222 -11.46 -6.35 -8.48
N VAL A 223 -10.62 -6.47 -7.46
CA VAL A 223 -9.43 -7.31 -7.52
C VAL A 223 -9.83 -8.78 -7.49
N PHE A 224 -9.36 -9.56 -8.45
CA PHE A 224 -9.56 -11.01 -8.47
C PHE A 224 -8.55 -11.72 -7.56
N TYR A 225 -7.26 -11.50 -7.84
CA TYR A 225 -6.15 -11.91 -6.98
C TYR A 225 -4.96 -10.96 -7.12
N GLY A 226 -4.04 -11.04 -6.16
CA GLY A 226 -2.78 -10.30 -6.19
C GLY A 226 -1.60 -11.20 -5.82
N ILE A 227 -0.55 -11.19 -6.63
CA ILE A 227 0.69 -11.94 -6.40
C ILE A 227 1.80 -10.96 -6.07
N ARG A 228 2.57 -11.26 -5.04
CA ARG A 228 3.72 -10.48 -4.56
C ARG A 228 5.00 -11.23 -4.83
N GLY A 229 6.04 -10.51 -5.24
CA GLY A 229 7.34 -11.12 -5.53
C GLY A 229 8.44 -10.08 -5.68
N GLU A 230 9.67 -10.58 -5.69
CA GLU A 230 10.89 -9.79 -5.74
C GLU A 230 11.11 -9.12 -7.11
N THR A 231 10.61 -9.72 -8.17
CA THR A 231 10.82 -9.25 -9.54
C THR A 231 9.54 -9.28 -10.37
N ILE A 232 9.48 -8.45 -11.41
CA ILE A 232 8.41 -8.50 -12.41
C ILE A 232 8.32 -9.89 -13.05
N LYS A 233 9.46 -10.49 -13.38
CA LYS A 233 9.53 -11.82 -13.99
C LYS A 233 8.90 -12.88 -13.10
N SER A 234 9.19 -12.85 -11.80
CA SER A 234 8.64 -13.82 -10.84
C SER A 234 7.12 -13.72 -10.68
N VAL A 235 6.57 -12.49 -10.55
CA VAL A 235 5.11 -12.30 -10.40
C VAL A 235 4.35 -12.65 -11.70
N VAL A 236 4.93 -12.37 -12.87
CA VAL A 236 4.35 -12.76 -14.17
C VAL A 236 4.37 -14.28 -14.32
N ARG A 237 5.51 -14.94 -14.08
CA ARG A 237 5.62 -16.41 -14.09
C ARG A 237 4.62 -17.05 -13.14
N ALA A 238 4.52 -16.55 -11.90
CA ALA A 238 3.57 -17.06 -10.93
C ALA A 238 2.11 -16.91 -11.40
N SER A 239 1.77 -15.80 -12.06
CA SER A 239 0.41 -15.58 -12.55
C SER A 239 -0.02 -16.59 -13.63
N THR A 240 0.91 -17.12 -14.43
CA THR A 240 0.59 -18.16 -15.43
C THR A 240 0.29 -19.53 -14.82
N LEU A 241 0.68 -19.76 -13.58
CA LEU A 241 0.43 -21.01 -12.84
C LEU A 241 -0.91 -21.02 -12.08
N VAL A 242 -1.57 -19.86 -12.01
CA VAL A 242 -2.86 -19.72 -11.31
C VAL A 242 -4.02 -20.03 -12.25
N ASN A 243 -4.79 -21.06 -11.94
CA ASN A 243 -5.94 -21.48 -12.75
C ASN A 243 -7.24 -20.91 -12.21
N SER A 244 -8.05 -20.35 -13.11
CA SER A 244 -9.39 -19.87 -12.85
C SER A 244 -10.25 -19.89 -14.10
N ASP A 245 -11.54 -20.15 -13.93
CA ASP A 245 -12.54 -20.08 -15.01
C ASP A 245 -13.07 -18.67 -15.23
N GLU A 246 -12.65 -17.70 -14.42
CA GLU A 246 -13.11 -16.32 -14.50
C GLU A 246 -12.34 -15.52 -15.57
N LYS A 247 -13.05 -14.97 -16.55
CA LYS A 247 -12.47 -14.07 -17.54
C LYS A 247 -12.14 -12.72 -16.91
N LEU A 248 -10.86 -12.36 -16.89
CA LEU A 248 -10.37 -11.12 -16.33
C LEU A 248 -10.67 -9.90 -17.23
N ASP A 249 -10.73 -8.71 -16.64
CA ASP A 249 -10.70 -7.42 -17.34
C ASP A 249 -9.28 -7.07 -17.77
N GLY A 250 -8.29 -7.44 -16.95
CA GLY A 250 -6.87 -7.28 -17.18
C GLY A 250 -6.07 -7.36 -15.89
N TYR A 251 -4.82 -6.94 -15.97
CA TYR A 251 -3.93 -6.88 -14.82
C TYR A 251 -3.07 -5.61 -14.85
N MET A 252 -2.47 -5.27 -13.74
CA MET A 252 -1.44 -4.24 -13.62
C MET A 252 -0.37 -4.67 -12.63
N ILE A 253 0.88 -4.32 -12.94
CA ILE A 253 2.02 -4.55 -12.05
C ILE A 253 2.36 -3.22 -11.38
N PHE A 254 2.46 -3.27 -10.07
CA PHE A 254 2.87 -2.15 -9.23
C PHE A 254 4.26 -2.42 -8.64
N LYS A 255 5.10 -1.40 -8.62
CA LYS A 255 6.23 -1.32 -7.71
C LYS A 255 5.68 -1.03 -6.32
N SER A 256 6.08 -1.81 -5.29
CA SER A 256 5.46 -1.74 -3.96
C SER A 256 6.51 -1.84 -2.85
N ASN A 257 6.17 -1.35 -1.67
CA ASN A 257 6.90 -1.63 -0.43
C ASN A 257 6.27 -2.77 0.39
N GLN A 258 5.40 -3.55 -0.22
CA GLN A 258 4.79 -4.70 0.45
C GLN A 258 5.84 -5.78 0.73
N GLY A 259 6.02 -6.15 1.99
CA GLY A 259 7.00 -7.16 2.42
C GLY A 259 8.36 -6.59 2.82
N THR A 260 8.65 -5.31 2.58
CA THR A 260 9.94 -4.67 2.96
C THR A 260 10.04 -4.36 4.46
N GLY A 261 8.92 -4.35 5.18
CA GLY A 261 8.91 -3.99 6.61
C GLY A 261 9.07 -2.49 6.91
N ASP A 262 9.01 -1.63 5.91
CA ASP A 262 9.27 -0.18 6.04
C ASP A 262 8.52 0.52 7.18
N HIS A 263 7.30 0.09 7.48
CA HIS A 263 6.50 0.65 8.58
C HIS A 263 7.08 0.31 9.96
N LEU A 264 8.01 -0.65 10.05
CA LEU A 264 8.71 -1.06 11.26
C LEU A 264 10.10 -0.43 11.37
N ASN A 265 10.65 0.12 10.29
CA ASN A 265 11.98 0.75 10.24
C ASN A 265 12.02 2.14 10.90
N ASN A 266 11.20 2.36 11.93
CA ASN A 266 11.12 3.60 12.67
C ASN A 266 11.45 3.30 14.14
N GLU A 267 12.61 3.77 14.62
CA GLU A 267 12.96 3.65 16.03
C GLU A 267 12.07 4.58 16.86
N LEU A 268 11.30 3.99 17.76
CA LEU A 268 10.39 4.72 18.64
C LEU A 268 11.12 5.16 19.90
N GLN A 269 10.94 6.42 20.28
CA GLN A 269 11.28 6.85 21.63
C GLN A 269 10.11 6.52 22.58
N VAL A 270 10.40 6.31 23.86
CA VAL A 270 9.37 5.93 24.84
C VAL A 270 8.20 6.94 24.90
N ASP A 271 8.49 8.23 24.71
CA ASP A 271 7.50 9.30 24.66
C ASP A 271 6.64 9.30 23.38
N GLU A 272 7.08 8.58 22.36
CA GLU A 272 6.37 8.38 21.09
C GLU A 272 5.46 7.16 21.09
N LEU A 273 5.41 6.38 22.17
CA LEU A 273 4.50 5.24 22.32
C LEU A 273 3.06 5.74 22.45
N LYS A 274 2.43 5.95 21.30
CA LYS A 274 1.04 6.38 21.17
C LYS A 274 0.23 5.32 20.42
N PRO A 275 -1.08 5.23 20.65
CA PRO A 275 -1.95 4.37 19.85
C PRO A 275 -1.71 4.57 18.35
N PHE A 276 -1.68 3.45 17.61
CA PHE A 276 -1.50 3.38 16.15
C PHE A 276 -0.11 3.74 15.62
N ASN A 277 0.87 4.06 16.45
CA ASN A 277 2.24 4.19 15.98
C ASN A 277 2.85 2.81 15.69
N SER A 278 3.71 2.74 14.67
CA SER A 278 4.47 1.57 14.25
C SER A 278 5.96 1.87 14.32
N GLY A 279 6.76 0.87 14.65
CA GLY A 279 8.22 0.95 14.69
C GLY A 279 8.80 -0.12 15.57
N PHE A 280 10.08 0.00 15.89
CA PHE A 280 10.77 -0.86 16.84
C PHE A 280 11.24 -0.08 18.06
N LEU A 281 11.43 -0.80 19.15
CA LEU A 281 11.93 -0.29 20.41
C LEU A 281 12.86 -1.32 20.99
N ILE A 282 14.03 -0.90 21.43
CA ILE A 282 15.01 -1.80 22.07
C ILE A 282 14.88 -1.69 23.58
N GLY A 283 14.72 -2.85 24.23
CA GLY A 283 14.62 -2.92 25.70
C GLY A 283 15.12 -4.24 26.25
N GLU A 284 15.17 -4.33 27.58
CA GLU A 284 15.57 -5.52 28.31
C GLU A 284 14.36 -6.15 28.99
N VAL A 285 14.16 -7.46 28.81
CA VAL A 285 13.08 -8.21 29.44
C VAL A 285 13.23 -8.16 30.97
N CYS A 286 12.22 -7.62 31.66
CA CYS A 286 12.26 -7.38 33.10
C CYS A 286 11.25 -8.19 33.92
N ASN A 287 10.50 -9.09 33.30
CA ASN A 287 9.70 -10.11 33.99
C ASN A 287 9.48 -11.33 33.08
N LYS A 288 9.26 -12.49 33.69
CA LYS A 288 8.96 -13.74 32.97
C LYS A 288 7.71 -13.60 32.12
N PRO A 289 7.70 -14.07 30.86
CA PRO A 289 6.52 -14.11 30.01
C PRO A 289 5.39 -14.95 30.63
N VAL A 290 4.16 -14.48 30.48
CA VAL A 290 2.95 -15.15 30.94
C VAL A 290 2.04 -15.41 29.75
N ILE A 291 1.53 -16.66 29.67
CA ILE A 291 0.56 -17.05 28.66
C ILE A 291 -0.82 -16.83 29.23
N GLU A 292 -1.61 -15.98 28.61
CA GLU A 292 -3.01 -15.76 28.99
C GLU A 292 -4.00 -16.58 28.13
N ARG A 293 -5.25 -16.60 28.57
CA ARG A 293 -6.37 -17.29 27.89
C ARG A 293 -6.42 -16.86 26.42
N GLY A 294 -6.43 -17.83 25.50
CA GLY A 294 -6.35 -17.58 24.05
C GLY A 294 -4.94 -17.70 23.47
N GLY A 295 -3.90 -17.97 24.29
CA GLY A 295 -2.53 -18.21 23.84
C GLY A 295 -1.77 -16.94 23.47
N HIS A 296 -2.20 -15.79 24.01
CA HIS A 296 -1.46 -14.52 23.94
C HIS A 296 -0.35 -14.50 25.00
N VAL A 297 0.78 -13.90 24.69
CA VAL A 297 1.93 -13.82 25.61
C VAL A 297 2.14 -12.37 26.04
N PHE A 298 2.23 -12.17 27.34
CA PHE A 298 2.50 -10.87 27.96
C PHE A 298 3.79 -10.89 28.74
N PHE A 299 4.58 -9.86 28.58
CA PHE A 299 5.80 -9.61 29.34
C PHE A 299 6.06 -8.11 29.44
N SER A 300 7.12 -7.71 30.09
CA SER A 300 7.53 -6.30 30.13
C SER A 300 8.99 -6.16 29.77
N ILE A 301 9.31 -5.04 29.15
CA ILE A 301 10.69 -4.62 28.89
C ILE A 301 11.01 -3.36 29.67
N LYS A 302 12.25 -3.21 30.07
CA LYS A 302 12.80 -1.98 30.62
C LYS A 302 13.49 -1.22 29.48
N VAL A 303 13.10 0.03 29.27
CA VAL A 303 13.72 0.95 28.30
C VAL A 303 14.12 2.20 29.08
N LYS A 304 15.42 2.41 29.27
CA LYS A 304 15.93 3.43 30.21
C LYS A 304 15.30 3.20 31.59
N ASP A 305 14.62 4.19 32.12
CA ASP A 305 13.98 4.11 33.45
C ASP A 305 12.49 3.74 33.40
N ARG A 306 11.96 3.42 32.22
CA ARG A 306 10.53 3.08 32.06
C ARG A 306 10.32 1.60 31.82
N LYS A 307 9.31 1.05 32.50
CA LYS A 307 8.81 -0.31 32.26
C LYS A 307 7.64 -0.25 31.29
N ILE A 308 7.71 -1.02 30.19
CA ILE A 308 6.71 -1.08 29.13
C ILE A 308 6.13 -2.48 29.09
N ARG A 309 4.80 -2.59 29.20
CA ARG A 309 4.10 -3.86 29.02
C ARG A 309 3.97 -4.20 27.55
N CYS A 310 4.38 -5.40 27.18
CA CYS A 310 4.34 -5.95 25.82
C CYS A 310 3.29 -7.05 25.74
N ALA A 311 2.63 -7.14 24.59
CA ALA A 311 1.67 -8.20 24.25
C ALA A 311 1.98 -8.78 22.88
N VAL A 312 2.17 -10.09 22.81
CA VAL A 312 2.32 -10.83 21.55
C VAL A 312 1.07 -11.67 21.33
N TYR A 313 0.27 -11.27 20.35
CA TYR A 313 -1.00 -11.94 20.07
C TYR A 313 -0.81 -13.20 19.22
N LYS A 314 -1.55 -14.26 19.50
CA LYS A 314 -1.46 -15.56 18.82
C LYS A 314 -1.48 -15.48 17.28
N PRO A 315 -2.29 -14.63 16.62
CA PRO A 315 -2.29 -14.51 15.17
C PRO A 315 -0.96 -14.03 14.55
N THR A 316 -0.04 -13.47 15.34
CA THR A 316 1.28 -13.02 14.85
C THR A 316 2.24 -14.16 14.52
N LYS A 317 1.94 -15.41 15.00
CA LYS A 317 2.76 -16.63 14.86
C LYS A 317 4.13 -16.58 15.53
N ILE A 318 4.41 -15.54 16.34
CA ILE A 318 5.67 -15.40 17.10
C ILE A 318 5.50 -15.59 18.62
N THR A 319 4.33 -16.09 19.04
CA THR A 319 4.08 -16.37 20.47
C THR A 319 5.07 -17.38 21.05
N ASN A 320 5.50 -18.38 20.27
CA ASN A 320 6.51 -19.35 20.72
C ASN A 320 7.87 -18.68 21.02
N VAL A 321 8.26 -17.68 20.22
CA VAL A 321 9.48 -16.90 20.49
C VAL A 321 9.32 -16.12 21.80
N ALA A 322 8.17 -15.43 21.95
CA ALA A 322 7.90 -14.63 23.13
C ALA A 322 7.80 -15.45 24.43
N GLN A 323 7.33 -16.70 24.37
CA GLN A 323 7.26 -17.61 25.53
C GLN A 323 8.65 -18.01 26.06
N ASN A 324 9.66 -18.06 25.20
CA ASN A 324 11.01 -18.49 25.52
C ASN A 324 11.92 -17.33 25.97
N LEU A 325 11.42 -16.09 26.05
CA LEU A 325 12.18 -14.97 26.56
C LEU A 325 12.49 -15.15 28.05
N ILE A 326 13.69 -14.79 28.46
CA ILE A 326 14.15 -14.82 29.86
C ILE A 326 14.50 -13.42 30.36
N LEU A 327 14.61 -13.28 31.68
CA LEU A 327 15.06 -12.02 32.29
C LEU A 327 16.45 -11.63 31.76
N GLY A 328 16.60 -10.38 31.37
CA GLY A 328 17.85 -9.83 30.84
C GLY A 328 18.00 -9.94 29.32
N ASP A 329 17.10 -10.64 28.61
CA ASP A 329 17.14 -10.68 27.16
C ASP A 329 16.96 -9.27 26.59
N LYS A 330 17.82 -8.89 25.65
CA LYS A 330 17.69 -7.66 24.87
C LYS A 330 16.92 -7.96 23.61
N ILE A 331 15.84 -7.27 23.42
CA ILE A 331 14.94 -7.45 22.29
C ILE A 331 14.59 -6.10 21.65
#